data_b3a3e09811a58e348272e977207b2afa
#
_entry.id   b3a3e09811a58e348272e977207b2afa
#
_cell.length_a   1.000
_cell.length_b   1.000
_cell.length_c   1.000
_cell.angle_alpha   90.00
_cell.angle_beta   90.00
_cell.angle_gamma   90.00
#
_symmetry.space_group_name_H-M   'P 1'
#
loop_
_entity.id
_entity.type
_entity.pdbx_description
1 polymer ?
#
loop_
_entity_poly.entity_id
_entity_poly.type
_entity_poly.pdbx_seq_one_letter_code
_entity_poly.pdbx_strand_id
1 'polypeptide(L)'
;MTFQKLTIPGLDGDESAALNANLERLLGCRRRNFKRSCLYDGKNAMSKSSVVPDQYYKLGIALGWSAKAVDGLTRRAQLEQFTWTEGDLDSLGMDVLERENALLSEVTQALSDSALHGVSFLVSTQGGDGEPVSLIHARDALSATGTWSNRVRRLTDALSVTKWNAEDDKRPDEFTLYLDGLTITVERVDGKWRVDRSEHTWGVPVEPLVYKPRPSRRYGQSRLTRPIMGLHMQAVRELIRGEGHMDIYSYPEFWLLGGDMSAFKNADGSQKAVWQVMLGRYKGIEDNDQKPDNLARVDVKQFPAASPEPHTKWLATLSRAFAREASLPDSAVALEGMSNPTSADSYDASQYELIAEAEGAMRDWRTPITRAVARNLAILNGEDGIPSQFLSIRPDWLGAKFESRAAKADAGSKMIAAVPWLADTEVGLEKLGLSPDEIKRAVAERRRAAGRDVIAAAAAGAQREDAAAVKAKADAMGVLIRAGVSPESAAQQVGLGVEFTGAVPVSLRLPEDQASRVEGK
;
A
#
# COMPACT_ATOMS: atom_id res chain seq x y z
N MET A 1 -9.27 -25.26 -19.09
CA MET A 1 -8.63 -26.20 -18.14
C MET A 1 -9.68 -26.55 -17.11
N THR A 2 -9.99 -27.81 -16.97
CA THR A 2 -11.00 -28.28 -16.01
C THR A 2 -10.40 -28.22 -14.61
N PHE A 3 -11.07 -27.54 -13.69
CA PHE A 3 -10.69 -27.51 -12.28
C PHE A 3 -10.92 -28.91 -11.68
N GLN A 4 -9.89 -29.47 -11.05
CA GLN A 4 -10.02 -30.72 -10.31
C GLN A 4 -10.38 -30.41 -8.86
N LYS A 5 -11.53 -30.93 -8.41
CA LYS A 5 -11.97 -30.73 -7.03
C LYS A 5 -10.98 -31.36 -6.06
N LEU A 6 -10.68 -30.63 -4.99
CA LEU A 6 -9.83 -31.09 -3.91
C LEU A 6 -10.71 -31.77 -2.85
N THR A 7 -10.35 -32.99 -2.48
CA THR A 7 -10.99 -33.73 -1.39
C THR A 7 -10.01 -33.83 -0.23
N ILE A 8 -10.41 -33.34 0.94
CA ILE A 8 -9.59 -33.34 2.15
C ILE A 8 -10.30 -34.15 3.21
N PRO A 9 -9.66 -35.22 3.72
CA PRO A 9 -10.20 -35.96 4.85
C PRO A 9 -10.35 -35.05 6.07
N GLY A 10 -11.51 -35.09 6.69
CA GLY A 10 -11.82 -34.28 7.87
C GLY A 10 -12.60 -33.00 7.60
N LEU A 11 -12.83 -32.61 6.34
CA LEU A 11 -13.82 -31.58 5.98
C LEU A 11 -15.18 -32.21 5.73
N ASP A 12 -16.23 -31.53 6.17
CA ASP A 12 -17.61 -31.94 5.85
C ASP A 12 -18.02 -31.54 4.41
N GLY A 13 -19.27 -31.85 4.03
CA GLY A 13 -19.78 -31.60 2.68
C GLY A 13 -19.86 -30.12 2.32
N ASP A 14 -20.30 -29.28 3.25
CA ASP A 14 -20.48 -27.84 3.04
C ASP A 14 -19.13 -27.11 3.06
N GLU A 15 -18.24 -27.48 3.99
CA GLU A 15 -16.85 -27.02 4.06
C GLU A 15 -16.10 -27.32 2.73
N SER A 16 -16.22 -28.56 2.24
CA SER A 16 -15.61 -28.99 0.99
C SER A 16 -16.20 -28.27 -0.22
N ALA A 17 -17.50 -27.97 -0.22
CA ALA A 17 -18.15 -27.20 -1.28
C ALA A 17 -17.66 -25.75 -1.28
N ALA A 18 -17.59 -25.10 -0.11
CA ALA A 18 -17.07 -23.74 0.04
C ALA A 18 -15.59 -23.64 -0.38
N LEU A 19 -14.75 -24.59 0.05
CA LEU A 19 -13.35 -24.68 -0.35
C LEU A 19 -13.22 -24.73 -1.88
N ASN A 20 -13.88 -25.67 -2.52
CA ASN A 20 -13.74 -25.89 -3.96
C ASN A 20 -14.30 -24.73 -4.79
N ALA A 21 -15.39 -24.10 -4.36
CA ALA A 21 -15.95 -22.92 -5.02
C ALA A 21 -14.99 -21.72 -4.96
N ASN A 22 -14.37 -21.50 -3.80
CA ASN A 22 -13.37 -20.43 -3.64
C ASN A 22 -12.08 -20.74 -4.40
N LEU A 23 -11.59 -21.97 -4.35
CA LEU A 23 -10.37 -22.37 -5.07
C LEU A 23 -10.54 -22.23 -6.59
N GLU A 24 -11.68 -22.64 -7.15
CA GLU A 24 -12.00 -22.46 -8.57
C GLU A 24 -11.99 -20.96 -8.95
N ARG A 25 -12.59 -20.10 -8.13
CA ARG A 25 -12.60 -18.64 -8.34
C ARG A 25 -11.20 -18.06 -8.29
N LEU A 26 -10.40 -18.44 -7.29
CA LEU A 26 -9.02 -17.97 -7.12
C LEU A 26 -8.17 -18.35 -8.33
N LEU A 27 -8.17 -19.60 -8.73
CA LEU A 27 -7.42 -20.11 -9.88
C LEU A 27 -7.89 -19.48 -11.20
N GLY A 28 -9.19 -19.23 -11.34
CA GLY A 28 -9.77 -18.54 -12.51
C GLY A 28 -9.24 -17.11 -12.70
N CYS A 29 -8.86 -16.44 -11.62
CA CYS A 29 -8.33 -15.08 -11.64
C CYS A 29 -6.79 -15.01 -11.58
N ARG A 30 -6.13 -16.04 -11.04
CA ARG A 30 -4.70 -16.05 -10.68
C ARG A 30 -3.78 -15.67 -11.83
N ARG A 31 -3.93 -16.27 -13.01
CA ARG A 31 -3.09 -15.97 -14.18
C ARG A 31 -3.14 -14.48 -14.59
N ARG A 32 -4.33 -13.89 -14.55
CA ARG A 32 -4.53 -12.46 -14.87
C ARG A 32 -3.90 -11.57 -13.82
N ASN A 33 -4.08 -11.90 -12.55
CA ASN A 33 -3.54 -11.14 -11.42
C ASN A 33 -2.01 -11.26 -11.38
N PHE A 34 -1.46 -12.45 -11.58
CA PHE A 34 -0.02 -12.68 -11.70
C PHE A 34 0.63 -11.83 -12.81
N LYS A 35 -0.03 -11.73 -13.98
CA LYS A 35 0.47 -10.85 -15.04
C LYS A 35 0.54 -9.38 -14.61
N ARG A 36 -0.43 -8.92 -13.81
CA ARG A 36 -0.43 -7.55 -13.27
C ARG A 36 0.71 -7.33 -12.28
N SER A 37 0.93 -8.28 -11.38
CA SER A 37 2.08 -8.25 -10.46
C SER A 37 3.40 -8.20 -11.22
N CYS A 38 3.57 -9.05 -12.25
CA CYS A 38 4.78 -9.02 -13.08
C CYS A 38 5.01 -7.65 -13.73
N LEU A 39 3.98 -6.99 -14.24
CA LEU A 39 4.11 -5.66 -14.83
C LEU A 39 4.37 -4.58 -13.78
N TYR A 40 3.81 -4.72 -12.59
CA TYR A 40 4.06 -3.83 -11.46
C TYR A 40 5.50 -3.96 -10.96
N ASP A 41 6.00 -5.19 -10.78
CA ASP A 41 7.35 -5.49 -10.30
C ASP A 41 8.44 -5.23 -11.36
N GLY A 42 8.08 -4.78 -12.57
CA GLY A 42 9.04 -4.62 -13.67
C GLY A 42 9.57 -5.95 -14.21
N LYS A 43 8.93 -7.08 -13.90
CA LYS A 43 9.27 -8.38 -14.47
C LYS A 43 8.78 -8.46 -15.91
N ASN A 44 9.57 -9.07 -16.79
CA ASN A 44 9.29 -9.14 -18.21
C ASN A 44 8.09 -10.07 -18.48
N ALA A 45 6.87 -9.52 -18.49
CA ALA A 45 5.61 -10.23 -18.77
C ALA A 45 5.18 -10.13 -20.25
N MET A 46 6.11 -9.84 -21.15
CA MET A 46 5.85 -9.47 -22.53
C MET A 46 5.79 -10.69 -23.47
N SER A 47 4.89 -10.62 -24.47
CA SER A 47 4.95 -11.55 -25.60
C SER A 47 6.10 -11.19 -26.51
N LYS A 48 6.95 -12.16 -26.85
CA LYS A 48 8.05 -11.97 -27.79
C LYS A 48 7.52 -11.57 -29.16
N SER A 49 8.26 -10.72 -29.86
CA SER A 49 8.01 -10.37 -31.26
C SER A 49 8.96 -11.13 -32.15
N SER A 50 8.50 -11.64 -33.26
CA SER A 50 9.34 -12.36 -34.25
C SER A 50 10.41 -11.47 -34.91
N VAL A 51 10.25 -10.14 -34.82
CA VAL A 51 11.17 -9.18 -35.44
C VAL A 51 12.35 -8.81 -34.51
N VAL A 52 12.18 -9.00 -33.20
CA VAL A 52 13.20 -8.67 -32.20
C VAL A 52 13.96 -9.95 -31.82
N PRO A 53 15.30 -9.97 -31.99
CA PRO A 53 16.10 -11.11 -31.60
C PRO A 53 15.99 -11.46 -30.11
N ASP A 54 16.00 -12.75 -29.77
CA ASP A 54 15.84 -13.24 -28.40
C ASP A 54 16.86 -12.69 -27.41
N GLN A 55 18.05 -12.33 -27.87
CA GLN A 55 19.10 -11.73 -27.04
C GLN A 55 18.68 -10.42 -26.38
N TYR A 56 17.89 -9.57 -27.05
CA TYR A 56 17.42 -8.30 -26.50
C TYR A 56 16.39 -8.48 -25.38
N TYR A 57 15.63 -9.58 -25.39
CA TYR A 57 14.73 -9.90 -24.28
C TYR A 57 15.46 -10.32 -23.01
N LYS A 58 16.72 -10.74 -23.14
CA LYS A 58 17.58 -11.13 -22.00
C LYS A 58 18.25 -9.93 -21.32
N LEU A 59 18.24 -8.75 -21.93
CA LEU A 59 18.83 -7.52 -21.37
C LEU A 59 18.08 -6.99 -20.13
N GLY A 60 16.91 -7.54 -19.81
CA GLY A 60 16.15 -7.14 -18.64
C GLY A 60 15.53 -5.73 -18.72
N ILE A 61 15.35 -5.20 -19.94
CA ILE A 61 14.76 -3.86 -20.16
C ILE A 61 13.34 -3.84 -19.61
N ALA A 62 13.09 -2.97 -18.63
CA ALA A 62 11.80 -2.81 -17.99
C ALA A 62 11.48 -1.33 -17.80
N LEU A 63 10.18 -1.03 -17.59
CA LEU A 63 9.67 0.29 -17.26
C LEU A 63 8.87 0.24 -15.96
N GLY A 64 9.00 1.29 -15.15
CA GLY A 64 8.22 1.43 -13.91
C GLY A 64 6.84 2.08 -14.09
N TRP A 65 6.30 2.18 -15.30
CA TRP A 65 5.03 2.88 -15.55
C TRP A 65 3.84 2.21 -14.86
N SER A 66 3.78 0.89 -14.85
CA SER A 66 2.71 0.16 -14.16
C SER A 66 2.76 0.37 -12.66
N ALA A 67 3.95 0.38 -12.04
CA ALA A 67 4.11 0.73 -10.64
C ALA A 67 3.65 2.19 -10.38
N LYS A 68 4.10 3.15 -11.20
CA LYS A 68 3.66 4.55 -11.10
C LYS A 68 2.14 4.72 -11.21
N ALA A 69 1.49 3.92 -12.07
CA ALA A 69 0.03 3.95 -12.17
C ALA A 69 -0.66 3.53 -10.87
N VAL A 70 -0.18 2.51 -10.20
CA VAL A 70 -0.74 2.03 -8.92
C VAL A 70 -0.33 2.96 -7.78
N ASP A 71 0.97 3.18 -7.60
CA ASP A 71 1.52 3.96 -6.48
C ASP A 71 1.11 5.44 -6.52
N GLY A 72 0.94 5.99 -7.71
CA GLY A 72 0.46 7.38 -7.87
C GLY A 72 -0.91 7.60 -7.24
N LEU A 73 -1.78 6.59 -7.24
CA LEU A 73 -3.06 6.60 -6.54
C LEU A 73 -2.88 6.37 -5.04
N THR A 74 -2.20 5.29 -4.67
CA THR A 74 -2.13 4.84 -3.27
C THR A 74 -1.33 5.78 -2.39
N ARG A 75 -0.31 6.48 -2.93
CA ARG A 75 0.40 7.57 -2.24
C ARG A 75 -0.50 8.77 -1.90
N ARG A 76 -1.66 8.91 -2.53
CA ARG A 76 -2.66 9.94 -2.22
C ARG A 76 -3.77 9.45 -1.31
N ALA A 77 -3.86 8.14 -1.10
CA ALA A 77 -4.80 7.48 -0.22
C ALA A 77 -4.06 6.95 1.02
N GLN A 78 -3.41 7.85 1.76
CA GLN A 78 -2.67 7.51 2.97
C GLN A 78 -3.57 7.58 4.19
N LEU A 79 -3.69 6.48 4.90
CA LEU A 79 -4.33 6.41 6.20
C LEU A 79 -3.41 7.02 7.26
N GLU A 80 -3.88 8.03 7.99
CA GLU A 80 -3.11 8.72 9.01
C GLU A 80 -3.39 8.15 10.40
N GLN A 81 -4.67 8.01 10.74
CA GLN A 81 -5.10 7.54 12.05
C GLN A 81 -6.54 7.01 11.98
N PHE A 82 -7.04 6.57 13.12
CA PHE A 82 -8.46 6.28 13.32
C PHE A 82 -9.05 7.28 14.29
N THR A 83 -10.32 7.62 14.08
CA THR A 83 -11.08 8.54 14.95
C THR A 83 -12.37 7.88 15.43
N TRP A 84 -12.76 8.17 16.66
CA TRP A 84 -13.98 7.68 17.27
C TRP A 84 -14.68 8.79 18.05
N THR A 85 -15.87 9.15 17.61
CA THR A 85 -16.62 10.26 18.22
C THR A 85 -17.40 9.87 19.47
N GLU A 86 -17.57 8.56 19.73
CA GLU A 86 -18.38 8.04 20.84
C GLU A 86 -17.54 7.66 22.06
N GLY A 87 -16.19 7.72 21.95
CA GLY A 87 -15.31 7.36 23.04
C GLY A 87 -13.83 7.61 22.76
N ASP A 88 -12.99 7.03 23.62
CA ASP A 88 -11.53 7.10 23.53
C ASP A 88 -10.98 5.79 22.95
N LEU A 89 -10.30 5.87 21.81
CA LEU A 89 -9.69 4.71 21.14
C LEU A 89 -8.53 4.10 21.93
N ASP A 90 -7.78 4.92 22.66
CA ASP A 90 -6.66 4.44 23.47
C ASP A 90 -7.18 3.55 24.62
N SER A 91 -8.38 3.84 25.15
CA SER A 91 -9.04 3.00 26.16
C SER A 91 -9.49 1.63 25.64
N LEU A 92 -9.68 1.49 24.32
CA LEU A 92 -9.99 0.22 23.66
C LEU A 92 -8.73 -0.56 23.25
N GLY A 93 -7.53 -0.04 23.52
CA GLY A 93 -6.27 -0.68 23.13
C GLY A 93 -5.91 -0.49 21.65
N MET A 94 -6.35 0.60 21.03
CA MET A 94 -6.01 0.90 19.63
C MET A 94 -4.51 1.05 19.41
N ASP A 95 -3.80 1.65 20.37
CA ASP A 95 -2.34 1.78 20.38
C ASP A 95 -1.63 0.41 20.41
N VAL A 96 -2.21 -0.56 21.14
CA VAL A 96 -1.72 -1.94 21.19
C VAL A 96 -1.93 -2.61 19.83
N LEU A 97 -3.13 -2.49 19.26
CA LEU A 97 -3.45 -3.05 17.95
C LEU A 97 -2.54 -2.49 16.85
N GLU A 98 -2.31 -1.18 16.85
CA GLU A 98 -1.43 -0.52 15.89
C GLU A 98 0.02 -1.00 16.02
N ARG A 99 0.54 -1.05 17.24
CA ARG A 99 1.93 -1.42 17.51
C ARG A 99 2.21 -2.87 17.20
N GLU A 100 1.36 -3.79 17.66
CA GLU A 100 1.59 -5.23 17.55
C GLU A 100 1.38 -5.75 16.13
N ASN A 101 0.51 -5.11 15.36
CA ASN A 101 0.20 -5.53 14.00
C ASN A 101 0.83 -4.66 12.91
N ALA A 102 1.54 -3.57 13.25
CA ALA A 102 1.93 -2.56 12.26
C ALA A 102 0.74 -2.13 11.37
N LEU A 103 -0.43 -1.90 11.99
CA LEU A 103 -1.74 -1.79 11.35
C LEU A 103 -1.77 -0.85 10.14
N LEU A 104 -1.17 0.34 10.27
CA LEU A 104 -1.14 1.31 9.16
C LEU A 104 -0.35 0.78 7.96
N SER A 105 0.72 0.01 8.20
CA SER A 105 1.51 -0.65 7.15
C SER A 105 0.71 -1.75 6.47
N GLU A 106 0.05 -2.62 7.23
CA GLU A 106 -0.80 -3.71 6.70
C GLU A 106 -1.94 -3.16 5.85
N VAL A 107 -2.63 -2.11 6.33
CA VAL A 107 -3.67 -1.44 5.56
C VAL A 107 -3.09 -0.84 4.27
N THR A 108 -1.95 -0.15 4.34
CA THR A 108 -1.31 0.46 3.15
C THR A 108 -0.94 -0.58 2.09
N GLN A 109 -0.41 -1.73 2.50
CA GLN A 109 -0.15 -2.86 1.59
C GLN A 109 -1.44 -3.36 0.95
N ALA A 110 -2.49 -3.56 1.75
CA ALA A 110 -3.80 -3.98 1.26
C ALA A 110 -4.40 -2.98 0.27
N LEU A 111 -4.25 -1.65 0.48
CA LEU A 111 -4.71 -0.62 -0.46
C LEU A 111 -3.97 -0.71 -1.80
N SER A 112 -2.65 -0.94 -1.76
CA SER A 112 -1.82 -1.07 -2.95
C SER A 112 -2.24 -2.31 -3.76
N ASP A 113 -2.42 -3.44 -3.11
CA ASP A 113 -2.89 -4.67 -3.76
C ASP A 113 -4.33 -4.56 -4.27
N SER A 114 -5.21 -3.86 -3.55
CA SER A 114 -6.55 -3.55 -4.01
C SER A 114 -6.54 -2.75 -5.32
N ALA A 115 -5.70 -1.72 -5.40
CA ALA A 115 -5.53 -0.95 -6.64
C ALA A 115 -4.89 -1.80 -7.75
N LEU A 116 -3.91 -2.64 -7.43
CA LEU A 116 -3.19 -3.50 -8.38
C LEU A 116 -4.10 -4.59 -8.97
N HIS A 117 -4.86 -5.29 -8.14
CA HIS A 117 -5.65 -6.48 -8.56
C HIS A 117 -7.13 -6.20 -8.73
N GLY A 118 -7.64 -5.12 -8.11
CA GLY A 118 -9.06 -4.76 -8.03
C GLY A 118 -9.66 -5.09 -6.66
N VAL A 119 -9.06 -6.02 -5.91
CA VAL A 119 -9.44 -6.41 -4.56
C VAL A 119 -8.22 -6.93 -3.80
N SER A 120 -8.17 -6.66 -2.52
CA SER A 120 -7.34 -7.31 -1.50
C SER A 120 -8.22 -7.64 -0.29
N PHE A 121 -7.66 -8.27 0.70
CA PHE A 121 -8.43 -8.73 1.86
C PHE A 121 -7.69 -8.39 3.15
N LEU A 122 -8.41 -7.88 4.14
CA LEU A 122 -7.96 -7.80 5.51
C LEU A 122 -8.55 -8.97 6.27
N VAL A 123 -7.70 -9.79 6.86
CA VAL A 123 -8.06 -10.96 7.63
C VAL A 123 -7.82 -10.67 9.10
N SER A 124 -8.81 -10.93 9.93
CA SER A 124 -8.76 -10.79 11.40
C SER A 124 -8.73 -12.17 12.01
N THR A 125 -7.78 -12.44 12.90
CA THR A 125 -7.68 -13.72 13.61
C THR A 125 -7.31 -13.48 15.07
N GLN A 126 -7.70 -14.41 15.93
CA GLN A 126 -7.20 -14.48 17.30
C GLN A 126 -5.83 -15.15 17.29
N GLY A 127 -4.89 -14.60 18.03
CA GLY A 127 -3.55 -15.18 18.18
C GLY A 127 -3.54 -16.41 19.08
N GLY A 128 -2.50 -17.22 18.90
CA GLY A 128 -2.20 -18.37 19.73
C GLY A 128 -1.32 -18.01 20.93
N ASP A 129 -0.84 -19.04 21.64
CA ASP A 129 0.06 -18.87 22.79
C ASP A 129 1.35 -18.16 22.39
N GLY A 130 1.61 -17.01 23.01
CA GLY A 130 2.80 -16.18 22.72
C GLY A 130 2.67 -15.23 21.53
N GLU A 131 1.53 -15.21 20.87
CA GLU A 131 1.21 -14.25 19.81
C GLU A 131 0.36 -13.08 20.36
N PRO A 132 0.27 -11.95 19.63
CA PRO A 132 -0.69 -10.91 19.97
C PRO A 132 -2.11 -11.44 20.01
N VAL A 133 -2.92 -10.98 20.97
CA VAL A 133 -4.30 -11.45 21.16
C VAL A 133 -5.16 -11.30 19.91
N SER A 134 -4.94 -10.22 19.18
CA SER A 134 -5.67 -9.90 17.95
C SER A 134 -4.68 -9.64 16.82
N LEU A 135 -4.84 -10.37 15.73
CA LEU A 135 -3.99 -10.28 14.54
C LEU A 135 -4.80 -9.78 13.35
N ILE A 136 -4.20 -8.87 12.57
CA ILE A 136 -4.74 -8.41 11.30
C ILE A 136 -3.68 -8.55 10.21
N HIS A 137 -4.06 -9.18 9.10
CA HIS A 137 -3.17 -9.44 7.98
C HIS A 137 -3.77 -8.97 6.67
N ALA A 138 -2.94 -8.35 5.83
CA ALA A 138 -3.25 -8.12 4.43
C ALA A 138 -3.05 -9.40 3.61
N ARG A 139 -3.98 -9.69 2.70
CA ARG A 139 -3.87 -10.78 1.73
C ARG A 139 -4.21 -10.26 0.33
N ASP A 140 -3.40 -10.62 -0.63
CA ASP A 140 -3.57 -10.26 -2.02
C ASP A 140 -4.57 -11.16 -2.75
N ALA A 141 -4.99 -10.76 -3.94
CA ALA A 141 -5.89 -11.55 -4.79
C ALA A 141 -5.19 -12.69 -5.55
N LEU A 142 -3.92 -13.01 -5.26
CA LEU A 142 -3.22 -14.20 -5.72
C LEU A 142 -3.33 -15.33 -4.70
N SER A 143 -3.52 -14.99 -3.45
CA SER A 143 -3.56 -15.90 -2.31
C SER A 143 -4.93 -16.00 -1.65
N ALA A 144 -5.80 -14.98 -1.77
CA ALA A 144 -7.09 -14.96 -1.10
C ALA A 144 -8.26 -14.65 -2.04
N THR A 145 -9.44 -15.14 -1.65
CA THR A 145 -10.73 -14.89 -2.31
C THR A 145 -11.88 -15.16 -1.33
N GLY A 146 -13.12 -14.86 -1.75
CA GLY A 146 -14.30 -15.17 -0.94
C GLY A 146 -15.57 -15.18 -1.77
N THR A 147 -16.69 -15.58 -1.21
CA THR A 147 -18.01 -15.55 -1.82
C THR A 147 -18.80 -14.33 -1.34
N TRP A 148 -19.19 -13.46 -2.26
CA TRP A 148 -19.94 -12.25 -1.93
C TRP A 148 -21.44 -12.49 -1.93
N SER A 149 -22.11 -12.14 -0.84
CA SER A 149 -23.57 -12.09 -0.77
C SER A 149 -24.09 -10.70 -1.13
N ASN A 150 -24.90 -10.62 -2.19
CA ASN A 150 -25.55 -9.36 -2.59
C ASN A 150 -26.61 -8.89 -1.59
N ARG A 151 -27.21 -9.82 -0.84
CA ARG A 151 -28.27 -9.52 0.14
C ARG A 151 -27.69 -8.82 1.38
N VAL A 152 -26.69 -9.43 2.00
CA VAL A 152 -26.09 -8.92 3.23
C VAL A 152 -24.89 -7.99 2.99
N ARG A 153 -24.40 -7.88 1.74
CA ARG A 153 -23.26 -7.06 1.32
C ARG A 153 -21.99 -7.34 2.13
N ARG A 154 -21.73 -8.65 2.32
CA ARG A 154 -20.55 -9.19 3.03
C ARG A 154 -20.14 -10.49 2.37
N LEU A 155 -18.97 -10.98 2.73
CA LEU A 155 -18.57 -12.34 2.40
C LEU A 155 -19.39 -13.33 3.23
N THR A 156 -19.79 -14.44 2.61
CA THR A 156 -20.40 -15.60 3.29
C THR A 156 -19.35 -16.63 3.68
N ASP A 157 -18.26 -16.65 2.95
CA ASP A 157 -17.11 -17.50 3.16
C ASP A 157 -15.89 -16.88 2.47
N ALA A 158 -14.70 -17.24 2.93
CA ALA A 158 -13.45 -16.80 2.30
C ALA A 158 -12.39 -17.89 2.41
N LEU A 159 -11.41 -17.85 1.50
CA LEU A 159 -10.25 -18.74 1.45
C LEU A 159 -8.97 -17.91 1.36
N SER A 160 -7.99 -18.25 2.18
CA SER A 160 -6.63 -17.75 2.09
C SER A 160 -5.65 -18.93 1.95
N VAL A 161 -4.87 -18.95 0.89
CA VAL A 161 -3.83 -19.95 0.65
C VAL A 161 -2.50 -19.40 1.11
N THR A 162 -1.86 -20.07 2.05
CA THR A 162 -0.56 -19.67 2.61
C THR A 162 0.57 -20.34 1.84
N LYS A 163 0.36 -21.59 1.42
CA LYS A 163 1.38 -22.35 0.71
C LYS A 163 0.79 -23.14 -0.44
N TRP A 164 1.38 -22.96 -1.63
CA TRP A 164 1.07 -23.77 -2.80
C TRP A 164 1.99 -24.97 -2.89
N ASN A 165 1.49 -26.08 -3.47
CA ASN A 165 2.31 -27.24 -3.72
C ASN A 165 3.42 -26.92 -4.73
N ALA A 166 4.63 -27.43 -4.48
CA ALA A 166 5.80 -27.13 -5.30
C ALA A 166 5.75 -27.75 -6.71
N GLU A 167 5.05 -28.90 -6.86
CA GLU A 167 4.92 -29.63 -8.12
C GLU A 167 3.65 -29.25 -8.90
N ASP A 168 2.59 -28.83 -8.18
CA ASP A 168 1.32 -28.39 -8.78
C ASP A 168 0.87 -27.05 -8.19
N ASP A 169 1.15 -25.98 -8.92
CA ASP A 169 0.81 -24.60 -8.54
C ASP A 169 -0.70 -24.31 -8.45
N LYS A 170 -1.55 -25.28 -8.72
CA LYS A 170 -3.02 -25.20 -8.58
C LYS A 170 -3.53 -25.87 -7.32
N ARG A 171 -2.69 -26.59 -6.62
CA ARG A 171 -3.05 -27.33 -5.42
C ARG A 171 -2.46 -26.62 -4.20
N PRO A 172 -3.26 -26.18 -3.22
CA PRO A 172 -2.72 -25.67 -1.96
C PRO A 172 -2.25 -26.82 -1.08
N ASP A 173 -1.14 -26.64 -0.37
CA ASP A 173 -0.67 -27.52 0.70
C ASP A 173 -1.01 -26.94 2.09
N GLU A 174 -1.21 -25.61 2.17
CA GLU A 174 -1.60 -24.94 3.40
C GLU A 174 -2.55 -23.80 3.09
N PHE A 175 -3.70 -23.77 3.77
CA PHE A 175 -4.72 -22.75 3.58
C PHE A 175 -5.64 -22.63 4.78
N THR A 176 -6.34 -21.50 4.86
CA THR A 176 -7.37 -21.24 5.86
C THR A 176 -8.69 -20.95 5.16
N LEU A 177 -9.73 -21.67 5.54
CA LEU A 177 -11.11 -21.45 5.13
C LEU A 177 -11.85 -20.72 6.25
N TYR A 178 -12.45 -19.59 5.92
CA TYR A 178 -13.21 -18.76 6.84
C TYR A 178 -14.69 -18.87 6.53
N LEU A 179 -15.46 -19.33 7.49
CA LEU A 179 -16.91 -19.46 7.44
C LEU A 179 -17.54 -18.54 8.49
N ASP A 180 -18.85 -18.47 8.50
CA ASP A 180 -19.57 -17.69 9.51
C ASP A 180 -19.43 -18.35 10.89
N GLY A 181 -18.67 -17.71 11.78
CA GLY A 181 -18.40 -18.22 13.12
C GLY A 181 -17.39 -19.37 13.22
N LEU A 182 -16.70 -19.72 12.14
CA LEU A 182 -15.75 -20.83 12.11
C LEU A 182 -14.55 -20.53 11.21
N THR A 183 -13.37 -20.72 11.74
CA THR A 183 -12.11 -20.68 10.98
C THR A 183 -11.50 -22.09 10.94
N ILE A 184 -11.18 -22.58 9.75
CA ILE A 184 -10.61 -23.91 9.52
C ILE A 184 -9.24 -23.75 8.89
N THR A 185 -8.20 -24.11 9.62
CA THR A 185 -6.83 -24.16 9.10
C THR A 185 -6.49 -25.56 8.67
N VAL A 186 -5.99 -25.69 7.45
CA VAL A 186 -5.65 -26.97 6.84
C VAL A 186 -4.21 -26.91 6.37
N GLU A 187 -3.42 -27.86 6.85
CA GLU A 187 -2.02 -28.01 6.46
C GLU A 187 -1.73 -29.46 6.02
N ARG A 188 -0.76 -29.59 5.13
CA ARG A 188 -0.29 -30.89 4.67
C ARG A 188 1.10 -31.16 5.23
N VAL A 189 1.17 -32.02 6.26
CA VAL A 189 2.42 -32.41 6.93
C VAL A 189 2.70 -33.88 6.58
N ASP A 190 3.89 -34.19 6.08
CA ASP A 190 4.31 -35.55 5.72
C ASP A 190 3.31 -36.30 4.83
N GLY A 191 2.70 -35.57 3.89
CA GLY A 191 1.72 -36.13 2.96
C GLY A 191 0.32 -36.34 3.53
N LYS A 192 0.10 -36.10 4.83
CA LYS A 192 -1.19 -36.20 5.50
C LYS A 192 -1.79 -34.82 5.74
N TRP A 193 -3.11 -34.75 5.67
CA TRP A 193 -3.85 -33.54 5.97
C TRP A 193 -4.13 -33.45 7.47
N ARG A 194 -3.84 -32.32 8.04
CA ARG A 194 -4.23 -31.91 9.39
C ARG A 194 -5.24 -30.78 9.27
N VAL A 195 -6.35 -30.90 9.96
CA VAL A 195 -7.45 -29.94 9.97
C VAL A 195 -7.64 -29.45 11.39
N ASP A 196 -7.49 -28.16 11.59
CA ASP A 196 -7.72 -27.49 12.87
C ASP A 196 -8.90 -26.53 12.76
N ARG A 197 -9.76 -26.46 13.79
CA ARG A 197 -10.97 -25.64 13.81
C ARG A 197 -10.99 -24.72 15.01
N SER A 198 -11.31 -23.45 14.78
CA SER A 198 -11.52 -22.44 15.78
C SER A 198 -12.89 -21.82 15.61
N GLU A 199 -13.75 -21.97 16.59
CA GLU A 199 -15.07 -21.35 16.64
C GLU A 199 -14.97 -19.93 17.20
N HIS A 200 -15.81 -19.02 16.69
CA HIS A 200 -15.85 -17.63 17.12
C HIS A 200 -17.20 -16.99 16.78
N THR A 201 -17.48 -15.77 17.33
CA THR A 201 -18.77 -15.08 17.19
C THR A 201 -18.73 -13.87 16.24
N TRP A 202 -17.59 -13.63 15.55
CA TRP A 202 -17.36 -12.39 14.78
C TRP A 202 -17.80 -12.47 13.31
N GLY A 203 -18.55 -13.50 12.91
CA GLY A 203 -18.93 -13.73 11.52
C GLY A 203 -17.76 -14.16 10.65
N VAL A 204 -17.80 -13.93 9.34
CA VAL A 204 -16.64 -14.19 8.47
C VAL A 204 -15.55 -13.16 8.75
N PRO A 205 -14.36 -13.55 9.26
CA PRO A 205 -13.34 -12.61 9.73
C PRO A 205 -12.48 -12.04 8.58
N VAL A 206 -13.05 -11.82 7.41
CA VAL A 206 -12.37 -11.34 6.21
C VAL A 206 -13.14 -10.19 5.59
N GLU A 207 -12.50 -9.05 5.42
CA GLU A 207 -13.09 -7.88 4.77
C GLU A 207 -12.41 -7.60 3.43
N PRO A 208 -13.16 -7.59 2.32
CA PRO A 208 -12.61 -7.29 1.00
C PRO A 208 -12.46 -5.77 0.82
N LEU A 209 -11.25 -5.33 0.56
CA LEU A 209 -10.93 -3.98 0.13
C LEU A 209 -11.05 -3.92 -1.39
N VAL A 210 -12.10 -3.31 -1.89
CA VAL A 210 -12.43 -3.33 -3.32
C VAL A 210 -12.19 -1.96 -3.94
N TYR A 211 -11.43 -1.94 -5.04
CA TYR A 211 -11.18 -0.74 -5.82
C TYR A 211 -12.15 -0.64 -7.00
N LYS A 212 -12.84 0.50 -7.12
CA LYS A 212 -13.87 0.77 -8.14
C LYS A 212 -14.92 -0.35 -8.25
N PRO A 213 -15.66 -0.67 -7.17
CA PRO A 213 -16.71 -1.67 -7.21
C PRO A 213 -17.85 -1.22 -8.12
N ARG A 214 -18.48 -2.19 -8.81
CA ARG A 214 -19.69 -1.97 -9.61
C ARG A 214 -20.73 -3.05 -9.31
N PRO A 215 -22.03 -2.82 -9.52
CA PRO A 215 -23.05 -3.84 -9.33
C PRO A 215 -22.76 -5.16 -10.04
N SER A 216 -22.23 -5.12 -11.25
CA SER A 216 -21.83 -6.28 -12.05
C SER A 216 -20.44 -6.81 -11.74
N ARG A 217 -19.64 -6.08 -10.95
CA ARG A 217 -18.24 -6.39 -10.59
C ARG A 217 -17.97 -6.11 -9.14
N ARG A 218 -18.40 -7.00 -8.27
CA ARG A 218 -18.29 -6.81 -6.81
C ARG A 218 -16.84 -6.82 -6.32
N TYR A 219 -15.95 -7.55 -6.98
CA TYR A 219 -14.51 -7.53 -6.71
C TYR A 219 -13.75 -6.45 -7.51
N GLY A 220 -14.46 -5.41 -7.90
CA GLY A 220 -13.88 -4.21 -8.48
C GLY A 220 -13.15 -4.40 -9.81
N GLN A 221 -12.30 -3.42 -10.09
CA GLN A 221 -11.50 -3.39 -11.31
C GLN A 221 -10.08 -2.93 -10.96
N SER A 222 -9.09 -3.68 -11.39
CA SER A 222 -7.69 -3.26 -11.27
C SER A 222 -7.45 -1.93 -11.97
N ARG A 223 -6.59 -1.11 -11.38
CA ARG A 223 -6.07 0.10 -12.01
C ARG A 223 -5.25 -0.22 -13.26
N LEU A 224 -4.53 -1.36 -13.27
CA LEU A 224 -3.87 -1.87 -14.46
C LEU A 224 -4.90 -2.49 -15.42
N THR A 225 -5.59 -1.64 -16.17
CA THR A 225 -6.54 -2.02 -17.20
C THR A 225 -5.84 -2.60 -18.42
N ARG A 226 -6.61 -3.21 -19.35
CA ARG A 226 -6.04 -3.75 -20.59
C ARG A 226 -5.35 -2.66 -21.45
N PRO A 227 -5.92 -1.44 -21.65
CA PRO A 227 -5.22 -0.35 -22.32
C PRO A 227 -3.90 0.03 -21.66
N ILE A 228 -3.88 0.23 -20.34
CA ILE A 228 -2.68 0.60 -19.58
C ILE A 228 -1.58 -0.48 -19.72
N MET A 229 -1.94 -1.76 -19.55
CA MET A 229 -0.99 -2.87 -19.76
C MET A 229 -0.50 -2.93 -21.21
N GLY A 230 -1.37 -2.65 -22.19
CA GLY A 230 -1.03 -2.61 -23.60
C GLY A 230 -0.01 -1.53 -23.93
N LEU A 231 -0.24 -0.31 -23.45
CA LEU A 231 0.68 0.83 -23.63
C LEU A 231 2.03 0.59 -22.95
N HIS A 232 2.02 0.06 -21.72
CA HIS A 232 3.25 -0.32 -21.03
C HIS A 232 4.07 -1.33 -21.84
N MET A 233 3.44 -2.41 -22.32
CA MET A 233 4.13 -3.42 -23.13
C MET A 233 4.61 -2.88 -24.48
N GLN A 234 3.90 -1.93 -25.08
CA GLN A 234 4.35 -1.25 -26.31
C GLN A 234 5.59 -0.40 -26.04
N ALA A 235 5.60 0.35 -24.93
CA ALA A 235 6.73 1.17 -24.55
C ALA A 235 8.00 0.33 -24.27
N VAL A 236 7.87 -0.79 -23.55
CA VAL A 236 8.98 -1.71 -23.33
C VAL A 236 9.52 -2.28 -24.65
N ARG A 237 8.63 -2.67 -25.59
CA ARG A 237 9.08 -3.13 -26.91
C ARG A 237 9.79 -2.03 -27.70
N GLU A 238 9.37 -0.80 -27.53
CA GLU A 238 10.02 0.33 -28.21
C GLU A 238 11.41 0.61 -27.65
N LEU A 239 11.60 0.50 -26.35
CA LEU A 239 12.93 0.56 -25.73
C LEU A 239 13.85 -0.54 -26.28
N ILE A 240 13.35 -1.78 -26.37
CA ILE A 240 14.12 -2.91 -26.92
C ILE A 240 14.51 -2.65 -28.38
N ARG A 241 13.61 -2.06 -29.20
CA ARG A 241 13.91 -1.69 -30.58
C ARG A 241 14.93 -0.55 -30.65
N GLY A 242 14.79 0.44 -29.76
CA GLY A 242 15.75 1.54 -29.64
C GLY A 242 17.15 1.03 -29.30
N GLU A 243 17.27 0.08 -28.38
CA GLU A 243 18.55 -0.56 -28.02
C GLU A 243 19.15 -1.27 -29.24
N GLY A 244 18.35 -2.10 -29.93
CA GLY A 244 18.81 -2.73 -31.17
C GLY A 244 19.20 -1.74 -32.28
N HIS A 245 18.50 -0.60 -32.37
CA HIS A 245 18.88 0.48 -33.27
C HIS A 245 20.22 1.08 -32.88
N MET A 246 20.44 1.35 -31.58
CA MET A 246 21.70 1.89 -31.09
C MET A 246 22.87 0.94 -31.33
N ASP A 247 22.68 -0.36 -31.14
CA ASP A 247 23.69 -1.38 -31.41
C ASP A 247 24.12 -1.40 -32.87
N ILE A 248 23.18 -1.22 -33.81
CA ILE A 248 23.42 -1.26 -35.24
C ILE A 248 24.01 0.06 -35.74
N TYR A 249 23.49 1.21 -35.30
CA TYR A 249 23.78 2.52 -35.86
C TYR A 249 24.69 3.40 -35.00
N SER A 250 25.15 2.95 -33.84
CA SER A 250 26.09 3.68 -32.99
C SER A 250 27.46 3.83 -33.67
N TYR A 251 27.79 2.92 -34.61
CA TYR A 251 28.97 2.99 -35.42
C TYR A 251 28.62 3.25 -36.87
N PRO A 252 29.33 4.19 -37.57
CA PRO A 252 29.14 4.42 -38.99
C PRO A 252 29.39 3.13 -39.77
N GLU A 253 28.46 2.73 -40.63
CA GLU A 253 28.61 1.58 -41.49
C GLU A 253 29.37 2.00 -42.76
N PHE A 254 30.50 1.35 -43.03
CA PHE A 254 31.34 1.59 -44.20
C PHE A 254 31.28 0.36 -45.10
N TRP A 255 30.93 0.61 -46.35
CA TRP A 255 30.92 -0.43 -47.38
C TRP A 255 32.10 -0.22 -48.32
N LEU A 256 32.97 -1.22 -48.38
CA LEU A 256 34.07 -1.26 -49.33
C LEU A 256 33.59 -2.00 -50.59
N LEU A 257 33.41 -1.24 -51.67
CA LEU A 257 32.93 -1.77 -52.94
C LEU A 257 34.12 -1.98 -53.88
N GLY A 258 34.24 -3.19 -54.47
CA GLY A 258 35.31 -3.51 -55.41
C GLY A 258 36.63 -3.98 -54.75
N GLY A 259 36.70 -4.03 -53.43
CA GLY A 259 37.87 -4.50 -52.68
C GLY A 259 38.02 -6.03 -52.68
N ASP A 260 39.25 -6.49 -52.53
CA ASP A 260 39.52 -7.91 -52.33
C ASP A 260 39.24 -8.32 -50.88
N MET A 261 38.66 -9.50 -50.67
CA MET A 261 38.36 -10.08 -49.35
C MET A 261 39.63 -10.34 -48.51
N SER A 262 40.83 -10.31 -49.13
CA SER A 262 42.11 -10.38 -48.42
C SER A 262 42.30 -9.25 -47.40
N ALA A 263 41.72 -8.08 -47.64
CA ALA A 263 41.78 -6.93 -46.73
C ALA A 263 41.16 -7.20 -45.33
N PHE A 264 40.26 -8.17 -45.26
CA PHE A 264 39.57 -8.58 -44.03
C PHE A 264 40.16 -9.80 -43.35
N LYS A 265 41.32 -10.31 -43.88
CA LYS A 265 42.03 -11.45 -43.33
C LYS A 265 43.32 -11.01 -42.62
N ASN A 266 43.67 -11.74 -41.58
CA ASN A 266 44.98 -11.64 -40.95
C ASN A 266 46.06 -12.26 -41.85
N ALA A 267 47.34 -12.07 -41.51
CA ALA A 267 48.44 -12.64 -42.24
C ALA A 267 48.46 -14.20 -42.26
N ASP A 268 47.78 -14.83 -41.32
CA ASP A 268 47.58 -16.28 -41.18
C ASP A 268 46.34 -16.80 -41.96
N GLY A 269 45.63 -15.94 -42.70
CA GLY A 269 44.44 -16.29 -43.46
C GLY A 269 43.13 -16.33 -42.65
N SER A 270 43.17 -16.15 -41.33
CA SER A 270 41.96 -16.07 -40.49
C SER A 270 41.23 -14.75 -40.71
N GLN A 271 39.89 -14.72 -40.48
CA GLN A 271 39.13 -13.50 -40.55
C GLN A 271 39.46 -12.57 -39.38
N LYS A 272 39.68 -11.28 -39.65
CA LYS A 272 39.82 -10.26 -38.61
C LYS A 272 38.52 -10.16 -37.79
N ALA A 273 38.66 -10.03 -36.49
CA ALA A 273 37.50 -9.81 -35.65
C ALA A 273 36.77 -8.53 -36.07
N VAL A 274 35.42 -8.55 -36.03
CA VAL A 274 34.56 -7.45 -36.48
C VAL A 274 34.94 -6.11 -35.81
N TRP A 275 35.31 -6.13 -34.53
CA TRP A 275 35.75 -4.95 -33.80
C TRP A 275 37.10 -4.38 -34.32
N GLN A 276 37.99 -5.23 -34.81
CA GLN A 276 39.27 -4.79 -35.40
C GLN A 276 39.08 -4.09 -36.75
N VAL A 277 38.06 -4.50 -37.48
CA VAL A 277 37.66 -3.82 -38.72
C VAL A 277 36.98 -2.52 -38.43
N MET A 278 36.10 -2.48 -37.40
CA MET A 278 35.35 -1.28 -37.01
C MET A 278 36.20 -0.21 -36.31
N LEU A 279 37.14 -0.60 -35.43
CA LEU A 279 38.00 0.34 -34.69
C LEU A 279 39.32 0.64 -35.45
N GLY A 280 39.70 -0.18 -36.43
CA GLY A 280 40.86 0.06 -37.28
C GLY A 280 40.60 1.23 -38.22
N ARG A 281 41.27 2.37 -38.00
CA ARG A 281 41.28 3.45 -38.98
C ARG A 281 41.61 2.88 -40.35
N TYR A 282 40.79 3.15 -41.38
CA TYR A 282 41.03 2.71 -42.74
C TYR A 282 42.45 3.03 -43.17
N LYS A 283 43.27 1.98 -43.36
CA LYS A 283 44.52 2.10 -44.08
C LYS A 283 44.19 1.99 -45.56
N GLY A 284 44.81 2.82 -46.39
CA GLY A 284 44.58 2.79 -47.82
C GLY A 284 44.78 1.38 -48.37
N ILE A 285 43.81 0.92 -49.13
CA ILE A 285 43.84 -0.36 -49.84
C ILE A 285 44.25 -0.01 -51.25
N GLU A 286 45.35 -0.63 -51.71
CA GLU A 286 45.86 -0.43 -53.06
C GLU A 286 44.88 -0.97 -54.11
N ASP A 287 44.77 -0.27 -55.24
CA ASP A 287 43.97 -0.74 -56.38
C ASP A 287 44.55 -2.06 -56.92
N ASN A 288 43.68 -2.95 -57.37
CA ASN A 288 44.12 -4.23 -57.95
C ASN A 288 44.62 -4.01 -59.40
N ASP A 289 45.93 -3.91 -59.56
CA ASP A 289 46.63 -3.68 -60.85
C ASP A 289 46.38 -4.75 -61.90
N GLN A 290 45.71 -5.86 -61.58
CA GLN A 290 45.43 -6.99 -62.48
C GLN A 290 44.09 -6.85 -63.26
N LYS A 291 43.36 -5.79 -63.08
CA LYS A 291 42.05 -5.53 -63.76
C LYS A 291 42.17 -4.29 -64.67
N PRO A 292 41.42 -4.26 -65.82
CA PRO A 292 41.39 -3.09 -66.69
C PRO A 292 40.98 -1.83 -65.91
N ASP A 293 41.61 -0.67 -66.23
CA ASP A 293 41.50 0.60 -65.51
C ASP A 293 40.08 1.13 -65.28
N ASN A 294 39.10 0.61 -66.00
CA ASN A 294 37.68 1.04 -65.89
C ASN A 294 36.85 0.20 -64.94
N LEU A 295 37.38 -0.86 -64.28
CA LEU A 295 36.61 -1.80 -63.49
C LEU A 295 37.17 -2.06 -62.07
N ALA A 296 38.28 -1.43 -61.69
CA ALA A 296 39.05 -1.87 -60.51
C ALA A 296 39.21 -0.82 -59.40
N ARG A 297 38.49 0.27 -59.43
CA ARG A 297 38.60 1.27 -58.37
C ARG A 297 37.84 0.87 -57.13
N VAL A 298 38.51 0.88 -56.00
CA VAL A 298 37.92 0.68 -54.68
C VAL A 298 37.12 1.96 -54.36
N ASP A 299 35.84 1.80 -54.09
CA ASP A 299 34.99 2.87 -53.62
C ASP A 299 34.57 2.59 -52.19
N VAL A 300 34.63 3.59 -51.32
CA VAL A 300 34.19 3.50 -49.92
C VAL A 300 32.94 4.37 -49.76
N LYS A 301 31.82 3.74 -49.45
CA LYS A 301 30.58 4.45 -49.15
C LYS A 301 30.30 4.32 -47.66
N GLN A 302 30.07 5.47 -47.07
CA GLN A 302 29.55 5.58 -45.72
C GLN A 302 28.03 5.85 -45.81
N PHE A 303 27.25 5.00 -45.17
CA PHE A 303 25.85 5.26 -44.97
C PHE A 303 25.69 6.18 -43.78
N PRO A 304 24.86 7.22 -43.84
CA PRO A 304 24.58 8.07 -42.69
C PRO A 304 23.93 7.20 -41.58
N ALA A 305 24.36 7.41 -40.36
CA ALA A 305 23.72 6.77 -39.19
C ALA A 305 22.24 7.15 -39.16
N ALA A 306 21.38 6.16 -39.00
CA ALA A 306 19.96 6.45 -38.85
C ALA A 306 19.72 7.13 -37.48
N SER A 307 18.92 8.20 -37.49
CA SER A 307 18.61 8.94 -36.27
C SER A 307 17.75 8.07 -35.33
N PRO A 308 18.02 8.02 -34.03
CA PRO A 308 17.15 7.38 -33.03
C PRO A 308 15.88 8.20 -32.71
N GLU A 309 15.76 9.40 -33.26
CA GLU A 309 14.66 10.34 -32.99
C GLU A 309 13.24 9.74 -33.19
N PRO A 310 12.96 8.88 -34.18
CA PRO A 310 11.67 8.22 -34.31
C PRO A 310 11.29 7.37 -33.11
N HIS A 311 12.27 6.69 -32.48
CA HIS A 311 12.06 5.88 -31.27
C HIS A 311 11.72 6.75 -30.07
N THR A 312 12.46 7.84 -29.86
CA THR A 312 12.20 8.78 -28.75
C THR A 312 10.85 9.48 -28.90
N LYS A 313 10.51 9.93 -30.11
CA LYS A 313 9.20 10.54 -30.41
C LYS A 313 8.03 9.58 -30.20
N TRP A 314 8.20 8.32 -30.63
CA TRP A 314 7.16 7.31 -30.42
C TRP A 314 7.01 6.97 -28.94
N LEU A 315 8.10 6.82 -28.22
CA LEU A 315 8.08 6.57 -26.78
C LEU A 315 7.44 7.75 -26.01
N ALA A 316 7.70 8.99 -26.41
CA ALA A 316 7.04 10.19 -25.87
C ALA A 316 5.53 10.20 -26.15
N THR A 317 5.11 9.72 -27.32
CA THR A 317 3.68 9.56 -27.64
C THR A 317 3.02 8.52 -26.76
N LEU A 318 3.68 7.36 -26.55
CA LEU A 318 3.20 6.31 -25.68
C LEU A 318 3.13 6.76 -24.21
N SER A 319 4.09 7.58 -23.75
CA SER A 319 4.08 8.09 -22.36
C SER A 319 2.88 9.00 -22.11
N ARG A 320 2.55 9.90 -23.03
CA ARG A 320 1.37 10.77 -22.94
C ARG A 320 0.07 9.98 -22.99
N ALA A 321 -0.02 8.99 -23.88
CA ALA A 321 -1.18 8.10 -23.94
C ALA A 321 -1.34 7.29 -22.62
N PHE A 322 -0.24 6.80 -22.06
CA PHE A 322 -0.23 6.08 -20.78
C PHE A 322 -0.66 6.99 -19.63
N ALA A 323 -0.11 8.22 -19.55
CA ALA A 323 -0.48 9.19 -18.52
C ALA A 323 -1.99 9.46 -18.52
N ARG A 324 -2.56 9.69 -19.72
CA ARG A 324 -3.99 9.95 -19.90
C ARG A 324 -4.85 8.74 -19.46
N GLU A 325 -4.51 7.54 -19.90
CA GLU A 325 -5.25 6.32 -19.52
C GLU A 325 -5.14 6.00 -18.02
N ALA A 326 -4.03 6.37 -17.39
CA ALA A 326 -3.79 6.15 -15.97
C ALA A 326 -4.20 7.34 -15.09
N SER A 327 -4.82 8.40 -15.66
CA SER A 327 -5.16 9.64 -14.94
C SER A 327 -3.96 10.23 -14.16
N LEU A 328 -2.75 10.04 -14.72
CA LEU A 328 -1.53 10.61 -14.18
C LEU A 328 -1.23 11.96 -14.83
N PRO A 329 -0.61 12.90 -14.11
CA PRO A 329 -0.07 14.09 -14.77
C PRO A 329 1.02 13.68 -15.76
N ASP A 330 1.10 14.38 -16.91
CA ASP A 330 2.08 14.06 -17.95
C ASP A 330 3.52 14.04 -17.42
N SER A 331 3.84 14.90 -16.47
CA SER A 331 5.14 14.96 -15.80
C SER A 331 5.53 13.67 -15.04
N ALA A 332 4.57 12.84 -14.67
CA ALA A 332 4.85 11.59 -13.93
C ALA A 332 5.56 10.54 -14.79
N VAL A 333 5.35 10.54 -16.11
CA VAL A 333 5.90 9.56 -17.05
C VAL A 333 6.62 10.22 -18.25
N ALA A 334 6.77 11.54 -18.24
CA ALA A 334 7.45 12.28 -19.31
C ALA A 334 8.92 11.86 -19.42
N LEU A 335 9.37 11.67 -20.67
CA LEU A 335 10.74 11.33 -21.03
C LEU A 335 11.49 12.54 -21.62
N GLU A 336 10.75 13.52 -22.13
CA GLU A 336 11.29 14.76 -22.68
C GLU A 336 10.55 15.96 -22.10
N GLY A 337 11.30 17.03 -21.82
CA GLY A 337 10.83 18.37 -21.52
C GLY A 337 9.71 18.40 -20.48
N MET A 338 10.05 18.40 -19.21
CA MET A 338 9.05 18.73 -18.18
C MET A 338 8.45 20.08 -18.56
N SER A 339 7.18 20.09 -18.98
CA SER A 339 6.40 21.31 -18.99
C SER A 339 6.33 21.77 -17.54
N ASN A 340 7.20 22.71 -17.17
CA ASN A 340 7.06 23.39 -15.89
C ASN A 340 5.65 24.00 -15.86
N PRO A 341 4.82 23.60 -14.88
CA PRO A 341 3.51 24.23 -14.74
C PRO A 341 3.75 25.73 -14.56
N THR A 342 3.07 26.54 -15.36
CA THR A 342 3.21 28.00 -15.37
C THR A 342 2.70 28.64 -14.08
N SER A 343 1.94 27.89 -13.25
CA SER A 343 1.44 28.33 -11.95
C SER A 343 1.11 27.12 -11.06
N ALA A 344 0.99 27.33 -9.75
CA ALA A 344 0.52 26.31 -8.79
C ALA A 344 -0.89 25.81 -9.17
N ASP A 345 -1.77 26.69 -9.61
CA ASP A 345 -3.14 26.35 -10.03
C ASP A 345 -3.14 25.43 -11.26
N SER A 346 -2.23 25.64 -12.21
CA SER A 346 -2.06 24.77 -13.38
C SER A 346 -1.58 23.37 -12.97
N TYR A 347 -0.68 23.29 -11.99
CA TYR A 347 -0.21 22.02 -11.44
C TYR A 347 -1.35 21.25 -10.75
N ASP A 348 -2.13 21.94 -9.91
CA ASP A 348 -3.28 21.37 -9.22
C ASP A 348 -4.34 20.87 -10.21
N ALA A 349 -4.64 21.67 -11.24
CA ALA A 349 -5.58 21.28 -12.29
C ALA A 349 -5.13 20.02 -13.04
N SER A 350 -3.83 19.85 -13.27
CA SER A 350 -3.28 18.65 -13.92
C SER A 350 -3.42 17.38 -13.10
N GLN A 351 -3.62 17.48 -11.78
CA GLN A 351 -3.76 16.37 -10.86
C GLN A 351 -5.20 16.08 -10.44
N TYR A 352 -6.17 16.88 -10.90
CA TYR A 352 -7.56 16.82 -10.44
C TYR A 352 -8.17 15.41 -10.58
N GLU A 353 -7.99 14.77 -11.73
CA GLU A 353 -8.55 13.44 -11.99
C GLU A 353 -7.98 12.39 -11.02
N LEU A 354 -6.67 12.42 -10.78
CA LEU A 354 -6.01 11.51 -9.87
C LEU A 354 -6.45 11.73 -8.41
N ILE A 355 -6.61 13.00 -8.00
CA ILE A 355 -7.11 13.36 -6.66
C ILE A 355 -8.53 12.85 -6.48
N ALA A 356 -9.43 13.13 -7.42
CA ALA A 356 -10.82 12.68 -7.37
C ALA A 356 -10.93 11.14 -7.36
N GLU A 357 -10.05 10.46 -8.09
CA GLU A 357 -9.97 9.00 -8.09
C GLU A 357 -9.50 8.44 -6.74
N ALA A 358 -8.50 9.07 -6.11
CA ALA A 358 -8.02 8.69 -4.79
C ALA A 358 -9.10 8.88 -3.72
N GLU A 359 -9.78 10.02 -3.71
CA GLU A 359 -10.90 10.28 -2.80
C GLU A 359 -12.07 9.29 -2.99
N GLY A 360 -12.32 8.89 -4.24
CA GLY A 360 -13.29 7.84 -4.56
C GLY A 360 -12.88 6.50 -3.97
N ALA A 361 -11.61 6.13 -4.10
CA ALA A 361 -11.07 4.90 -3.55
C ALA A 361 -11.11 4.88 -2.01
N MET A 362 -10.72 5.97 -1.35
CA MET A 362 -10.81 6.11 0.12
C MET A 362 -12.25 5.89 0.62
N ARG A 363 -13.27 6.39 -0.10
CA ARG A 363 -14.68 6.17 0.23
C ARG A 363 -15.07 4.70 0.13
N ASP A 364 -14.61 4.01 -0.92
CA ASP A 364 -14.90 2.60 -1.14
C ASP A 364 -14.26 1.72 -0.06
N TRP A 365 -13.03 2.04 0.36
CA TRP A 365 -12.25 1.29 1.35
C TRP A 365 -12.64 1.56 2.81
N ARG A 366 -13.29 2.69 3.08
CA ARG A 366 -13.64 3.13 4.44
C ARG A 366 -14.39 2.07 5.25
N THR A 367 -15.49 1.55 4.71
CA THR A 367 -16.36 0.61 5.44
C THR A 367 -15.68 -0.72 5.76
N PRO A 368 -15.01 -1.41 4.82
CA PRO A 368 -14.31 -2.64 5.15
C PRO A 368 -13.16 -2.44 6.15
N ILE A 369 -12.41 -1.34 6.08
CA ILE A 369 -11.39 -1.02 7.08
C ILE A 369 -12.02 -0.83 8.46
N THR A 370 -13.10 -0.03 8.57
CA THR A 370 -13.85 0.13 9.83
C THR A 370 -14.26 -1.22 10.42
N ARG A 371 -14.80 -2.13 9.60
CA ARG A 371 -15.25 -3.45 10.06
C ARG A 371 -14.09 -4.34 10.52
N ALA A 372 -12.96 -4.31 9.79
CA ALA A 372 -11.79 -5.06 10.18
C ALA A 372 -11.24 -4.58 11.53
N VAL A 373 -11.07 -3.26 11.70
CA VAL A 373 -10.59 -2.67 12.96
C VAL A 373 -11.57 -2.93 14.11
N ALA A 374 -12.88 -2.72 13.90
CA ALA A 374 -13.89 -2.99 14.92
C ALA A 374 -13.87 -4.46 15.39
N ARG A 375 -13.66 -5.40 14.46
CA ARG A 375 -13.53 -6.82 14.78
C ARG A 375 -12.27 -7.09 15.60
N ASN A 376 -11.14 -6.53 15.21
CA ASN A 376 -9.88 -6.74 15.92
C ASN A 376 -9.91 -6.12 17.33
N LEU A 377 -10.55 -4.96 17.49
CA LEU A 377 -10.77 -4.38 18.82
C LEU A 377 -11.74 -5.22 19.67
N ALA A 378 -12.76 -5.83 19.06
CA ALA A 378 -13.64 -6.75 19.78
C ALA A 378 -12.87 -8.01 20.24
N ILE A 379 -12.02 -8.59 19.39
CA ILE A 379 -11.14 -9.71 19.75
C ILE A 379 -10.19 -9.30 20.89
N LEU A 380 -9.54 -8.15 20.78
CA LEU A 380 -8.59 -7.65 21.77
C LEU A 380 -9.23 -7.47 23.16
N ASN A 381 -10.49 -7.01 23.18
CA ASN A 381 -11.24 -6.77 24.41
C ASN A 381 -12.04 -8.00 24.90
N GLY A 382 -11.97 -9.14 24.22
CA GLY A 382 -12.68 -10.36 24.58
C GLY A 382 -14.21 -10.24 24.48
N GLU A 383 -14.70 -9.41 23.56
CA GLU A 383 -16.12 -9.17 23.35
C GLU A 383 -16.79 -10.36 22.64
N ASP A 384 -17.99 -10.69 23.05
CA ASP A 384 -18.82 -11.72 22.40
C ASP A 384 -19.55 -11.12 21.18
N GLY A 385 -18.82 -11.01 20.07
CA GLY A 385 -19.24 -10.37 18.83
C GLY A 385 -18.70 -8.94 18.67
N ILE A 386 -19.13 -8.23 17.63
CA ILE A 386 -18.67 -6.87 17.34
C ILE A 386 -19.67 -5.87 17.93
N PRO A 387 -19.30 -5.08 18.96
CA PRO A 387 -20.16 -4.04 19.50
C PRO A 387 -20.55 -3.02 18.42
N SER A 388 -21.83 -2.64 18.36
CA SER A 388 -22.33 -1.70 17.34
C SER A 388 -21.62 -0.34 17.37
N GLN A 389 -21.22 0.11 18.56
CA GLN A 389 -20.47 1.35 18.76
C GLN A 389 -19.10 1.34 18.09
N PHE A 390 -18.42 0.19 17.97
CA PHE A 390 -17.13 0.10 17.27
C PHE A 390 -17.26 0.32 15.76
N LEU A 391 -18.46 0.12 15.20
CA LEU A 391 -18.72 0.41 13.79
C LEU A 391 -18.82 1.91 13.48
N SER A 392 -18.79 2.78 14.49
CA SER A 392 -18.68 4.24 14.32
C SER A 392 -17.23 4.73 14.22
N ILE A 393 -16.25 3.88 14.50
CA ILE A 393 -14.82 4.17 14.27
C ILE A 393 -14.57 4.45 12.78
N ARG A 394 -13.83 5.49 12.50
CA ARG A 394 -13.56 5.95 11.13
C ARG A 394 -12.07 6.01 10.84
N PRO A 395 -11.63 5.48 9.68
CA PRO A 395 -10.30 5.77 9.18
C PRO A 395 -10.24 7.25 8.78
N ASP A 396 -9.22 7.93 9.23
CA ASP A 396 -8.89 9.30 8.87
C ASP A 396 -7.74 9.30 7.87
N TRP A 397 -7.87 10.12 6.83
CA TRP A 397 -6.98 10.10 5.69
C TRP A 397 -6.24 11.42 5.56
N LEU A 398 -4.96 11.35 5.24
CA LEU A 398 -4.26 12.52 4.71
C LEU A 398 -4.99 13.03 3.46
N GLY A 399 -5.09 14.33 3.33
CA GLY A 399 -5.73 14.93 2.14
C GLY A 399 -5.05 14.45 0.85
N ALA A 400 -5.85 14.02 -0.13
CA ALA A 400 -5.34 13.55 -1.42
C ALA A 400 -4.58 14.65 -2.20
N LYS A 401 -4.89 15.93 -1.92
CA LYS A 401 -4.15 17.08 -2.39
C LYS A 401 -3.00 17.39 -1.42
N PHE A 402 -1.79 17.52 -1.96
CA PHE A 402 -0.65 17.96 -1.15
C PHE A 402 -0.82 19.42 -0.73
N GLU A 403 -0.80 19.67 0.56
CA GLU A 403 -0.76 21.01 1.14
C GLU A 403 0.53 21.16 1.96
N SER A 404 1.25 22.27 1.72
CA SER A 404 2.43 22.55 2.54
C SER A 404 2.02 22.85 3.99
N ARG A 405 2.88 22.54 4.96
CA ARG A 405 2.61 22.86 6.38
C ARG A 405 2.32 24.35 6.59
N ALA A 406 2.99 25.24 5.84
CA ALA A 406 2.73 26.67 5.89
C ALA A 406 1.32 27.03 5.41
N ALA A 407 0.86 26.41 4.30
CA ALA A 407 -0.48 26.62 3.78
C ALA A 407 -1.57 26.11 4.74
N LYS A 408 -1.36 24.91 5.33
CA LYS A 408 -2.27 24.37 6.37
C LYS A 408 -2.32 25.30 7.58
N ALA A 409 -1.18 25.75 8.08
CA ALA A 409 -1.09 26.65 9.24
C ALA A 409 -1.78 28.00 8.98
N ASP A 410 -1.60 28.60 7.79
CA ASP A 410 -2.27 29.85 7.40
C ASP A 410 -3.80 29.66 7.31
N ALA A 411 -4.26 28.61 6.65
CA ALA A 411 -5.68 28.27 6.54
C ALA A 411 -6.30 27.98 7.93
N GLY A 412 -5.59 27.19 8.76
CA GLY A 412 -6.00 26.87 10.12
C GLY A 412 -6.07 28.12 11.02
N SER A 413 -5.09 29.01 10.94
CA SER A 413 -5.10 30.27 11.69
C SER A 413 -6.30 31.15 11.32
N LYS A 414 -6.66 31.23 10.04
CA LYS A 414 -7.85 31.95 9.57
C LYS A 414 -9.14 31.30 10.07
N MET A 415 -9.21 29.96 10.07
CA MET A 415 -10.37 29.25 10.64
C MET A 415 -10.52 29.51 12.15
N ILE A 416 -9.43 29.44 12.92
CA ILE A 416 -9.44 29.67 14.35
C ILE A 416 -9.81 31.14 14.65
N ALA A 417 -9.32 32.09 13.85
CA ALA A 417 -9.74 33.49 13.98
C ALA A 417 -11.24 33.69 13.76
N ALA A 418 -11.85 32.93 12.84
CA ALA A 418 -13.29 32.98 12.57
C ALA A 418 -14.12 32.21 13.64
N VAL A 419 -13.55 31.14 14.22
CA VAL A 419 -14.21 30.27 15.21
C VAL A 419 -13.24 30.02 16.38
N PRO A 420 -13.13 30.96 17.34
CA PRO A 420 -12.08 30.96 18.37
C PRO A 420 -12.06 29.73 19.28
N TRP A 421 -13.21 29.11 19.56
CA TRP A 421 -13.28 27.92 20.42
C TRP A 421 -12.60 26.70 19.81
N LEU A 422 -12.37 26.66 18.48
CA LEU A 422 -11.60 25.59 17.82
C LEU A 422 -10.16 25.53 18.31
N ALA A 423 -9.56 26.65 18.74
CA ALA A 423 -8.18 26.69 19.24
C ALA A 423 -7.93 25.73 20.42
N ASP A 424 -8.99 25.44 21.19
CA ASP A 424 -8.92 24.59 22.37
C ASP A 424 -9.19 23.10 22.09
N THR A 425 -9.44 22.75 20.84
CA THR A 425 -9.79 21.40 20.42
C THR A 425 -8.65 20.72 19.66
N GLU A 426 -8.61 19.39 19.69
CA GLU A 426 -7.67 18.60 18.88
C GLU A 426 -7.86 18.86 17.38
N VAL A 427 -9.11 19.04 16.94
CA VAL A 427 -9.45 19.42 15.55
C VAL A 427 -8.80 20.76 15.17
N GLY A 428 -8.78 21.75 16.07
CA GLY A 428 -8.11 23.03 15.82
C GLY A 428 -6.61 22.86 15.64
N LEU A 429 -5.98 22.03 16.46
CA LEU A 429 -4.55 21.71 16.33
C LEU A 429 -4.23 20.97 15.02
N GLU A 430 -5.11 20.04 14.61
CA GLU A 430 -5.01 19.35 13.32
C GLU A 430 -5.09 20.33 12.14
N LYS A 431 -6.04 21.29 12.18
CA LYS A 431 -6.17 22.33 11.14
C LYS A 431 -4.97 23.27 11.07
N LEU A 432 -4.22 23.44 12.16
CA LEU A 432 -2.93 24.15 12.17
C LEU A 432 -1.80 23.33 11.54
N GLY A 433 -2.04 22.07 11.18
CA GLY A 433 -1.07 21.19 10.53
C GLY A 433 -0.13 20.45 11.49
N LEU A 434 -0.52 20.32 12.77
CA LEU A 434 0.17 19.42 13.69
C LEU A 434 -0.14 17.97 13.34
N SER A 435 0.87 17.11 13.47
CA SER A 435 0.68 15.67 13.32
C SER A 435 -0.07 15.07 14.53
N PRO A 436 -0.69 13.88 14.40
CA PRO A 436 -1.38 13.20 15.50
C PRO A 436 -0.50 13.04 16.74
N ASP A 437 0.79 12.71 16.57
CA ASP A 437 1.75 12.61 17.67
C ASP A 437 2.07 13.96 18.33
N GLU A 438 2.15 15.04 17.53
CA GLU A 438 2.34 16.39 18.05
C GLU A 438 1.11 16.84 18.84
N ILE A 439 -0.10 16.50 18.37
CA ILE A 439 -1.37 16.76 19.03
C ILE A 439 -1.44 16.00 20.38
N LYS A 440 -1.18 14.69 20.38
CA LYS A 440 -1.15 13.87 21.61
C LYS A 440 -0.18 14.46 22.65
N ARG A 441 1.02 14.85 22.22
CA ARG A 441 2.00 15.50 23.11
C ARG A 441 1.54 16.85 23.63
N ALA A 442 1.01 17.71 22.76
CA ALA A 442 0.51 19.04 23.15
C ALA A 442 -0.65 18.93 24.14
N VAL A 443 -1.61 18.03 23.90
CA VAL A 443 -2.74 17.78 24.79
C VAL A 443 -2.25 17.23 26.15
N ALA A 444 -1.31 16.29 26.13
CA ALA A 444 -0.72 15.74 27.36
C ALA A 444 0.04 16.80 28.17
N GLU A 445 0.78 17.70 27.50
CA GLU A 445 1.47 18.82 28.16
C GLU A 445 0.49 19.83 28.74
N ARG A 446 -0.57 20.17 28.03
CA ARG A 446 -1.64 21.04 28.51
C ARG A 446 -2.34 20.44 29.74
N ARG A 447 -2.66 19.14 29.73
CA ARG A 447 -3.22 18.41 30.90
C ARG A 447 -2.28 18.46 32.10
N ARG A 448 -0.96 18.26 31.88
CA ARG A 448 0.07 18.37 32.94
C ARG A 448 0.22 19.80 33.47
N ALA A 449 0.12 20.81 32.60
CA ALA A 449 0.17 22.22 33.01
C ALA A 449 -1.05 22.56 33.86
N ALA A 450 -2.28 22.20 33.40
CA ALA A 450 -3.50 22.40 34.17
C ALA A 450 -3.46 21.67 35.52
N GLY A 451 -2.92 20.44 35.58
CA GLY A 451 -2.70 19.72 36.83
C GLY A 451 -1.71 20.44 37.78
N ARG A 452 -0.62 21.03 37.25
CA ARG A 452 0.29 21.87 38.05
C ARG A 452 -0.35 23.13 38.56
N ASP A 453 -1.19 23.78 37.74
CA ASP A 453 -1.92 25.00 38.14
C ASP A 453 -2.93 24.69 39.24
N VAL A 454 -3.64 23.56 39.16
CA VAL A 454 -4.54 23.10 40.23
C VAL A 454 -3.78 22.81 41.53
N ILE A 455 -2.62 22.13 41.43
CA ILE A 455 -1.76 21.86 42.60
C ILE A 455 -1.20 23.15 43.17
N ALA A 456 -0.76 24.08 42.32
CA ALA A 456 -0.27 25.39 42.75
C ALA A 456 -1.37 26.25 43.41
N ALA A 457 -2.59 26.22 42.85
CA ALA A 457 -3.77 26.89 43.43
C ALA A 457 -4.19 26.26 44.76
N ALA A 458 -4.15 24.91 44.86
CA ALA A 458 -4.39 24.21 46.12
C ALA A 458 -3.33 24.51 47.16
N ALA A 459 -2.03 24.60 46.76
CA ALA A 459 -0.92 25.01 47.64
C ALA A 459 -1.02 26.48 48.10
N ALA A 460 -1.47 27.38 47.20
CA ALA A 460 -1.69 28.79 47.56
C ALA A 460 -2.93 28.99 48.49
N GLY A 461 -3.98 28.15 48.31
CA GLY A 461 -5.10 28.08 49.24
C GLY A 461 -4.73 27.46 50.58
N ALA A 462 -3.76 26.56 50.64
CA ALA A 462 -3.29 25.83 51.82
C ALA A 462 -2.45 26.71 52.78
N GLN A 463 -2.10 27.96 52.44
CA GLN A 463 -1.56 28.90 53.45
C GLN A 463 -2.56 29.22 54.57
N ARG A 464 -3.81 28.69 54.49
CA ARG A 464 -4.83 28.80 55.54
C ARG A 464 -5.33 27.46 56.11
N GLU A 465 -4.96 26.31 55.58
CA GLU A 465 -5.27 24.99 56.12
C GLU A 465 -4.03 24.11 56.12
N ASP A 466 -3.83 23.29 57.16
CA ASP A 466 -2.70 22.38 57.31
C ASP A 466 -2.52 21.50 56.07
N ALA A 467 -1.30 21.51 55.51
CA ALA A 467 -0.96 20.76 54.25
C ALA A 467 -1.34 19.27 54.31
N ALA A 468 -1.35 18.70 55.52
CA ALA A 468 -1.79 17.31 55.75
C ALA A 468 -3.33 17.12 55.56
N ALA A 469 -4.12 18.15 55.92
CA ALA A 469 -5.60 18.10 55.75
C ALA A 469 -5.99 18.22 54.27
N VAL A 470 -5.26 19.04 53.48
CA VAL A 470 -5.50 19.21 52.04
C VAL A 470 -5.11 17.94 51.28
N LYS A 471 -4.01 17.30 51.66
CA LYS A 471 -3.59 15.99 51.08
C LYS A 471 -4.62 14.90 51.40
N ALA A 472 -5.09 14.81 52.62
CA ALA A 472 -6.11 13.85 53.05
C ALA A 472 -7.43 14.07 52.29
N LYS A 473 -7.82 15.31 52.05
CA LYS A 473 -8.99 15.68 51.25
C LYS A 473 -8.80 15.28 49.77
N ALA A 474 -7.66 15.54 49.18
CA ALA A 474 -7.35 15.16 47.77
C ALA A 474 -7.30 13.64 47.59
N ASP A 475 -6.70 12.91 48.53
CA ASP A 475 -6.67 11.44 48.53
C ASP A 475 -8.09 10.85 48.69
N ALA A 476 -8.89 11.40 49.59
CA ALA A 476 -10.31 11.01 49.78
C ALA A 476 -11.16 11.27 48.53
N MET A 477 -10.95 12.41 47.86
CA MET A 477 -11.60 12.73 46.59
C MET A 477 -11.21 11.73 45.50
N GLY A 478 -9.91 11.36 45.39
CA GLY A 478 -9.44 10.36 44.44
C GLY A 478 -10.01 8.96 44.68
N VAL A 479 -10.27 8.60 45.95
CA VAL A 479 -10.93 7.35 46.31
C VAL A 479 -12.41 7.36 45.92
N LEU A 480 -13.14 8.48 46.16
CA LEU A 480 -14.55 8.63 45.81
C LEU A 480 -14.76 8.59 44.29
N ILE A 481 -13.92 9.22 43.52
CA ILE A 481 -13.95 9.19 42.03
C ILE A 481 -13.69 7.76 41.52
N ARG A 482 -12.74 7.03 42.11
CA ARG A 482 -12.48 5.62 41.76
C ARG A 482 -13.62 4.68 42.16
N ALA A 483 -14.42 5.07 43.17
CA ALA A 483 -15.61 4.35 43.58
C ALA A 483 -16.86 4.68 42.73
N GLY A 484 -16.73 5.50 41.67
CA GLY A 484 -17.80 5.82 40.74
C GLY A 484 -18.64 7.03 41.11
N VAL A 485 -18.19 7.85 42.07
CA VAL A 485 -18.87 9.13 42.42
C VAL A 485 -18.43 10.18 41.40
N SER A 486 -19.38 11.02 40.93
CA SER A 486 -19.03 12.10 40.02
C SER A 486 -17.97 13.02 40.62
N PRO A 487 -17.03 13.57 39.83
CA PRO A 487 -15.98 14.43 40.34
C PRO A 487 -16.48 15.65 41.13
N GLU A 488 -17.60 16.24 40.69
CA GLU A 488 -18.24 17.38 41.35
C GLU A 488 -18.80 17.00 42.72
N SER A 489 -19.50 15.87 42.81
CA SER A 489 -20.04 15.35 44.06
C SER A 489 -18.95 14.94 45.04
N ALA A 490 -17.84 14.37 44.53
CA ALA A 490 -16.70 14.00 45.34
C ALA A 490 -15.98 15.23 45.92
N ALA A 491 -15.80 16.30 45.14
CA ALA A 491 -15.24 17.58 45.58
C ALA A 491 -16.11 18.25 46.63
N GLN A 492 -17.42 18.21 46.47
CA GLN A 492 -18.38 18.79 47.39
C GLN A 492 -18.40 18.06 48.74
N GLN A 493 -18.36 16.71 48.75
CA GLN A 493 -18.29 15.90 49.96
C GLN A 493 -17.00 16.08 50.76
N VAL A 494 -15.87 16.31 50.06
CA VAL A 494 -14.56 16.50 50.70
C VAL A 494 -14.28 17.95 51.05
N GLY A 495 -15.11 18.88 50.58
CA GLY A 495 -14.95 20.33 50.86
C GLY A 495 -13.74 20.94 50.17
N LEU A 496 -13.45 20.51 48.92
CA LEU A 496 -12.44 21.10 48.06
C LEU A 496 -13.15 21.95 46.98
N GLY A 497 -12.87 23.25 46.96
CA GLY A 497 -13.37 24.17 45.92
C GLY A 497 -12.49 24.08 44.66
N VAL A 498 -12.72 23.07 43.82
CA VAL A 498 -11.99 22.87 42.57
C VAL A 498 -12.97 22.89 41.40
N GLU A 499 -12.59 23.55 40.30
CA GLU A 499 -13.33 23.47 39.04
C GLU A 499 -12.79 22.32 38.18
N PHE A 500 -13.68 21.48 37.67
CA PHE A 500 -13.32 20.37 36.83
C PHE A 500 -13.36 20.77 35.35
N THR A 501 -12.25 20.52 34.65
CA THR A 501 -12.12 20.83 33.22
C THR A 501 -12.69 19.75 32.30
N GLY A 502 -13.36 18.73 32.85
CA GLY A 502 -13.92 17.61 32.09
C GLY A 502 -12.88 16.63 31.53
N ALA A 503 -11.61 16.80 31.89
CA ALA A 503 -10.58 15.86 31.47
C ALA A 503 -10.71 14.54 32.22
N VAL A 504 -10.76 13.43 31.48
CA VAL A 504 -10.78 12.08 32.05
C VAL A 504 -9.47 11.83 32.81
N PRO A 505 -9.51 11.39 34.09
CA PRO A 505 -8.29 11.13 34.84
C PRO A 505 -7.52 9.96 34.20
N VAL A 506 -6.31 10.22 33.76
CA VAL A 506 -5.39 9.17 33.35
C VAL A 506 -4.93 8.47 34.64
N SER A 507 -5.41 7.24 34.87
CA SER A 507 -4.89 6.40 35.93
C SER A 507 -3.44 6.04 35.56
N LEU A 508 -2.49 6.67 36.22
CA LEU A 508 -1.10 6.20 36.22
C LEU A 508 -1.06 4.84 36.91
N ARG A 509 -1.27 3.76 36.16
CA ARG A 509 -0.79 2.45 36.60
C ARG A 509 0.73 2.50 36.51
N LEU A 510 1.38 2.56 37.64
CA LEU A 510 2.80 2.22 37.70
C LEU A 510 2.93 0.76 37.19
N PRO A 511 3.95 0.46 36.36
CA PRO A 511 4.29 -0.92 36.01
C PRO A 511 4.37 -1.78 37.27
N GLU A 512 3.89 -3.01 37.23
CA GLU A 512 3.79 -3.92 38.41
C GLU A 512 5.10 -4.06 39.16
N ASP A 513 6.24 -3.99 38.47
CA ASP A 513 7.60 -4.02 39.01
C ASP A 513 7.98 -2.76 39.82
N GLN A 514 7.31 -1.63 39.59
CA GLN A 514 7.50 -0.40 40.40
C GLN A 514 6.47 -0.30 41.54
N ALA A 515 5.26 -0.80 41.33
CA ALA A 515 4.23 -0.84 42.37
C ALA A 515 4.66 -1.73 43.56
N SER A 516 5.22 -2.91 43.29
CA SER A 516 5.74 -3.83 44.31
C SER A 516 6.96 -3.30 45.10
N ARG A 517 7.70 -2.31 44.57
CA ARG A 517 8.79 -1.64 45.29
C ARG A 517 8.31 -0.52 46.24
N VAL A 518 7.14 0.01 46.01
CA VAL A 518 6.54 1.08 46.84
C VAL A 518 5.72 0.49 47.99
N GLU A 519 5.12 -0.69 47.81
CA GLU A 519 4.36 -1.40 48.84
C GLU A 519 5.22 -2.24 49.79
N GLY A 520 6.50 -2.44 49.49
CA GLY A 520 7.43 -3.26 50.24
C GLY A 520 8.32 -2.50 51.25
N LYS A 521 7.86 -1.33 51.77
CA LYS A 521 8.49 -0.65 52.91
C LYS A 521 7.50 -0.40 54.01
#